data_00d007a0b50aa0b40a9722d0d8e3af8b
#
_entry.id   00d007a0b50aa0b40a9722d0d8e3af8b
#
_cell.length_a   1.000
_cell.length_b   1.000
_cell.length_c   1.000
_cell.angle_alpha   90.00
_cell.angle_beta   90.00
_cell.angle_gamma   90.00
#
_symmetry.space_group_name_H-M   'P 1'
#
loop_
_entity.id
_entity.type
_entity.pdbx_description
1 polymer ?
#
loop_
_entity_poly.entity_id
_entity_poly.type
_entity_poly.pdbx_seq_one_letter_code
_entity_poly.pdbx_strand_id
1 'polypeptide(L)'
;MEEDGPLRRRLAARFGEEVYAGGRLNRKLLAGRVFSDPAELSALNALVHPAVMEDLNGGAGGSPVPTMWFWRAPSFSRPDWRGYVDRTIAVTAPIDVRIARTCCVTGFGEEVRRRIAVQLDEEELRRRADYTLVNINLGELEYEVARLDKLLRDEKPKTFCLI
;
A
#
# COMPACT_ATOMS: atom_id res chain seq x y z
N MET A 1 -15.51 -1.54 3.59
CA MET A 1 -15.45 -1.94 5.02
C MET A 1 -16.89 -1.98 5.48
N GLU A 2 -17.39 -3.17 5.71
CA GLU A 2 -18.79 -3.40 6.12
C GLU A 2 -19.06 -2.77 7.48
N GLU A 3 -20.27 -2.22 7.63
CA GLU A 3 -20.67 -1.49 8.85
C GLU A 3 -20.63 -2.32 10.11
N ASP A 4 -20.61 -3.68 10.03
CA ASP A 4 -20.61 -4.60 11.16
C ASP A 4 -19.57 -5.76 11.08
N GLY A 5 -18.53 -5.60 10.29
CA GLY A 5 -17.51 -6.62 10.10
C GLY A 5 -16.64 -6.91 11.35
N PRO A 6 -16.00 -8.09 11.42
CA PRO A 6 -15.13 -8.47 12.54
C PRO A 6 -13.98 -7.48 12.76
N LEU A 7 -13.48 -6.83 11.71
CA LEU A 7 -12.45 -5.79 11.81
C LEU A 7 -12.94 -4.56 12.58
N ARG A 8 -14.21 -4.11 12.34
CA ARG A 8 -14.81 -2.98 13.07
C ARG A 8 -14.81 -3.25 14.58
N ARG A 9 -15.27 -4.43 15.01
CA ARG A 9 -15.32 -4.80 16.43
C ARG A 9 -13.93 -4.81 17.07
N ARG A 10 -12.92 -5.32 16.39
CA ARG A 10 -11.53 -5.32 16.86
C ARG A 10 -10.94 -3.91 16.95
N LEU A 11 -11.22 -3.04 15.96
CA LEU A 11 -10.77 -1.63 15.97
C LEU A 11 -11.46 -0.83 17.09
N ALA A 12 -12.78 -0.98 17.26
CA ALA A 12 -13.52 -0.32 18.34
C ALA A 12 -13.06 -0.77 19.72
N ALA A 13 -12.83 -2.07 19.92
CA ALA A 13 -12.32 -2.60 21.17
C ALA A 13 -10.92 -2.08 21.53
N ARG A 14 -10.07 -1.83 20.53
CA ARG A 14 -8.68 -1.37 20.77
C ARG A 14 -8.55 0.15 20.86
N PHE A 15 -9.27 0.89 20.01
CA PHE A 15 -9.14 2.33 19.83
C PHE A 15 -10.33 3.14 20.34
N GLY A 16 -11.35 2.47 20.91
CA GLY A 16 -12.59 3.10 21.42
C GLY A 16 -13.67 3.20 20.34
N GLU A 17 -14.93 3.21 20.79
CA GLU A 17 -16.09 3.34 19.88
C GLU A 17 -16.13 4.69 19.16
N GLU A 18 -15.51 5.73 19.71
CA GLU A 18 -15.43 7.07 19.14
C GLU A 18 -14.64 7.13 17.81
N VAL A 19 -13.85 6.10 17.50
CA VAL A 19 -13.23 6.00 16.16
C VAL A 19 -14.26 5.74 15.06
N TYR A 20 -15.49 5.44 15.45
CA TYR A 20 -16.63 5.33 14.53
C TYR A 20 -17.66 6.40 14.83
N ALA A 21 -17.99 7.22 13.83
CA ALA A 21 -19.05 8.22 13.91
C ALA A 21 -20.12 7.89 12.88
N GLY A 22 -21.38 7.69 13.32
CA GLY A 22 -22.49 7.35 12.42
C GLY A 22 -22.26 6.08 11.59
N GLY A 23 -21.65 5.05 12.18
CA GLY A 23 -21.35 3.77 11.50
C GLY A 23 -20.09 3.81 10.59
N ARG A 24 -19.49 4.98 10.38
CA ARG A 24 -18.31 5.16 9.51
C ARG A 24 -17.05 5.41 10.32
N LEU A 25 -15.92 4.85 9.85
CA LEU A 25 -14.62 5.07 10.46
C LEU A 25 -14.19 6.54 10.33
N ASN A 26 -13.97 7.20 11.48
CA ASN A 26 -13.37 8.53 11.56
C ASN A 26 -11.84 8.42 11.37
N ARG A 27 -11.43 8.40 10.11
CA ARG A 27 -10.01 8.24 9.73
C ARG A 27 -9.11 9.33 10.30
N LYS A 28 -9.63 10.56 10.46
CA LYS A 28 -8.86 11.69 11.00
C LYS A 28 -8.56 11.50 12.48
N LEU A 29 -9.54 11.06 13.26
CA LEU A 29 -9.37 10.77 14.68
C LEU A 29 -8.40 9.59 14.88
N LEU A 30 -8.60 8.50 14.15
CA LEU A 30 -7.73 7.32 14.23
C LEU A 30 -6.29 7.68 13.81
N ALA A 31 -6.12 8.41 12.72
CA ALA A 31 -4.81 8.87 12.25
C ALA A 31 -4.10 9.74 13.30
N GLY A 32 -4.81 10.67 13.94
CA GLY A 32 -4.24 11.50 15.01
C GLY A 32 -3.71 10.69 16.19
N ARG A 33 -4.35 9.57 16.53
CA ARG A 33 -3.90 8.66 17.61
C ARG A 33 -2.69 7.82 17.19
N VAL A 34 -2.78 7.17 16.04
CA VAL A 34 -1.76 6.17 15.65
C VAL A 34 -0.47 6.81 15.12
N PHE A 35 -0.53 8.00 14.53
CA PHE A 35 0.69 8.66 14.05
C PHE A 35 1.47 9.40 15.14
N SER A 36 0.88 9.60 16.32
CA SER A 36 1.58 10.16 17.47
C SER A 36 2.31 9.11 18.31
N ASP A 37 1.97 7.82 18.16
CA ASP A 37 2.54 6.72 18.92
C ASP A 37 2.87 5.51 18.02
N PRO A 38 4.16 5.14 17.87
CA PRO A 38 4.57 3.97 17.09
C PRO A 38 3.96 2.65 17.56
N ALA A 39 3.67 2.51 18.86
CA ALA A 39 3.04 1.30 19.40
C ALA A 39 1.58 1.20 18.97
N GLU A 40 0.85 2.32 18.94
CA GLU A 40 -0.53 2.36 18.45
C GLU A 40 -0.58 2.11 16.93
N LEU A 41 0.37 2.63 16.17
CA LEU A 41 0.49 2.33 14.75
C LEU A 41 0.76 0.83 14.51
N SER A 42 1.63 0.23 15.32
CA SER A 42 1.91 -1.20 15.24
C SER A 42 0.66 -2.04 15.58
N ALA A 43 -0.09 -1.65 16.60
CA ALA A 43 -1.34 -2.32 16.99
C ALA A 43 -2.41 -2.21 15.89
N LEU A 44 -2.58 -1.03 15.29
CA LEU A 44 -3.49 -0.85 14.15
C LEU A 44 -3.13 -1.79 13.00
N ASN A 45 -1.86 -1.82 12.64
CA ASN A 45 -1.36 -2.65 11.56
C ASN A 45 -1.58 -4.14 11.85
N ALA A 46 -1.37 -4.59 13.09
CA ALA A 46 -1.60 -5.99 13.49
C ALA A 46 -3.07 -6.42 13.37
N LEU A 47 -4.01 -5.49 13.49
CA LEU A 47 -5.44 -5.77 13.32
C LEU A 47 -5.89 -5.70 11.86
N VAL A 48 -5.40 -4.72 11.11
CA VAL A 48 -5.84 -4.46 9.73
C VAL A 48 -5.22 -5.44 8.74
N HIS A 49 -3.94 -5.77 8.88
CA HIS A 49 -3.24 -6.60 7.91
C HIS A 49 -3.84 -8.01 7.74
N PRO A 50 -4.14 -8.77 8.81
CA PRO A 50 -4.78 -10.08 8.65
C PRO A 50 -6.13 -9.99 7.94
N ALA A 51 -6.95 -8.98 8.29
CA ALA A 51 -8.26 -8.78 7.68
C ALA A 51 -8.18 -8.46 6.18
N VAL A 52 -7.19 -7.66 5.77
CA VAL A 52 -6.93 -7.39 4.35
C VAL A 52 -6.46 -8.65 3.63
N MET A 53 -5.64 -9.49 4.28
CA MET A 53 -5.19 -10.75 3.70
C MET A 53 -6.30 -11.78 3.55
N GLU A 54 -7.20 -11.87 4.55
CA GLU A 54 -8.40 -12.72 4.47
C GLU A 54 -9.30 -12.29 3.31
N ASP A 55 -9.50 -10.98 3.13
CA ASP A 55 -10.30 -10.42 2.02
C ASP A 55 -9.67 -10.71 0.65
N LEU A 56 -8.34 -10.58 0.53
CA LEU A 56 -7.61 -10.92 -0.69
C LEU A 56 -7.73 -12.40 -1.05
N ASN A 57 -7.58 -13.30 -0.07
CA ASN A 57 -7.70 -14.74 -0.29
C ASN A 57 -9.16 -15.14 -0.62
N GLY A 58 -10.15 -14.46 -0.02
CA GLY A 58 -11.58 -14.68 -0.28
C GLY A 58 -12.03 -14.12 -1.65
N GLY A 59 -11.50 -12.97 -2.04
CA GLY A 59 -11.82 -12.31 -3.32
C GLY A 59 -11.30 -13.06 -4.54
N ALA A 60 -10.23 -13.83 -4.41
CA ALA A 60 -9.68 -14.64 -5.51
C ALA A 60 -10.57 -15.84 -5.87
N GLY A 61 -11.53 -16.23 -5.02
CA GLY A 61 -12.37 -17.43 -5.22
C GLY A 61 -13.68 -17.26 -5.99
N GLY A 62 -14.10 -16.03 -6.34
CA GLY A 62 -15.46 -15.76 -6.82
C GLY A 62 -15.60 -15.08 -8.18
N SER A 63 -14.54 -14.70 -8.84
CA SER A 63 -14.60 -14.03 -10.16
C SER A 63 -13.95 -14.87 -11.25
N PRO A 64 -14.39 -14.80 -12.52
CA PRO A 64 -13.67 -15.43 -13.63
C PRO A 64 -12.23 -14.89 -13.54
N VAL A 65 -11.30 -15.81 -13.32
CA VAL A 65 -9.91 -15.57 -12.91
C VAL A 65 -9.27 -14.56 -13.84
N PRO A 66 -9.00 -13.30 -13.42
CA PRO A 66 -8.11 -12.45 -14.18
C PRO A 66 -6.76 -13.14 -14.28
N THR A 67 -6.08 -12.97 -15.39
CA THR A 67 -4.79 -13.59 -15.67
C THR A 67 -3.76 -13.18 -14.61
N MET A 68 -3.96 -12.03 -13.95
CA MET A 68 -3.10 -11.45 -12.92
C MET A 68 -3.88 -10.59 -11.94
N TRP A 69 -3.51 -10.65 -10.67
CA TRP A 69 -4.03 -9.77 -9.61
C TRP A 69 -2.96 -8.75 -9.21
N PHE A 70 -3.35 -7.48 -9.15
CA PHE A 70 -2.47 -6.40 -8.68
C PHE A 70 -2.95 -5.88 -7.34
N TRP A 71 -2.07 -5.90 -6.38
CA TRP A 71 -2.29 -5.25 -5.10
C TRP A 71 -1.34 -4.08 -4.92
N ARG A 72 -1.85 -2.94 -4.44
CA ARG A 72 -1.05 -1.75 -4.17
C ARG A 72 -0.84 -1.57 -2.67
N ALA A 73 0.40 -1.70 -2.22
CA ALA A 73 0.80 -1.38 -0.86
C ALA A 73 1.49 -0.01 -0.80
N PRO A 74 1.17 0.84 0.18
CA PRO A 74 1.77 2.19 0.29
C PRO A 74 3.21 2.18 0.77
N SER A 75 3.73 1.07 1.27
CA SER A 75 5.11 0.96 1.74
C SER A 75 5.57 -0.49 1.86
N PHE A 76 6.86 -0.69 1.66
CA PHE A 76 7.58 -1.97 1.86
C PHE A 76 7.95 -2.24 3.32
N SER A 77 7.42 -1.51 4.26
CA SER A 77 7.89 -1.49 5.65
C SER A 77 7.66 -2.79 6.44
N ARG A 78 7.18 -3.87 5.78
CA ARG A 78 7.05 -5.19 6.42
C ARG A 78 7.65 -6.30 5.57
N PRO A 79 8.42 -7.22 6.19
CA PRO A 79 9.04 -8.35 5.51
C PRO A 79 8.06 -9.44 5.05
N ASP A 80 6.79 -9.38 5.49
CA ASP A 80 5.84 -10.50 5.40
C ASP A 80 5.08 -10.62 4.06
N TRP A 81 5.18 -9.62 3.16
CA TRP A 81 4.44 -9.63 1.90
C TRP A 81 4.85 -10.73 0.92
N ARG A 82 6.11 -11.16 0.99
CA ARG A 82 6.66 -12.20 0.09
C ARG A 82 5.98 -13.55 0.21
N GLY A 83 5.27 -13.80 1.30
CA GLY A 83 4.47 -15.03 1.47
C GLY A 83 3.08 -14.98 0.80
N TYR A 84 2.64 -13.79 0.36
CA TYR A 84 1.29 -13.57 -0.15
C TYR A 84 1.23 -13.15 -1.62
N VAL A 85 2.35 -12.79 -2.21
CA VAL A 85 2.44 -12.34 -3.60
C VAL A 85 3.56 -13.08 -4.32
N ASP A 86 3.37 -13.37 -5.59
CA ASP A 86 4.36 -14.06 -6.41
C ASP A 86 5.49 -13.13 -6.82
N ARG A 87 5.18 -11.85 -7.06
CA ARG A 87 6.15 -10.84 -7.49
C ARG A 87 5.83 -9.47 -6.89
N THR A 88 6.87 -8.69 -6.71
CA THR A 88 6.82 -7.32 -6.21
C THR A 88 7.35 -6.34 -7.25
N ILE A 89 6.63 -5.25 -7.46
CA ILE A 89 7.02 -4.19 -8.39
C ILE A 89 7.15 -2.89 -7.60
N ALA A 90 8.36 -2.35 -7.50
CA ALA A 90 8.58 -1.02 -6.94
C ALA A 90 8.36 0.05 -8.01
N VAL A 91 7.54 1.05 -7.71
CA VAL A 91 7.40 2.25 -8.54
C VAL A 91 8.12 3.40 -7.86
N THR A 92 9.21 3.84 -8.45
CA THR A 92 10.08 4.89 -7.90
C THR A 92 10.01 6.17 -8.74
N ALA A 93 10.38 7.29 -8.13
CA ALA A 93 10.64 8.54 -8.82
C ALA A 93 11.64 9.36 -7.98
N PRO A 94 12.51 10.18 -8.60
CA PRO A 94 13.40 11.09 -7.90
C PRO A 94 12.65 11.93 -6.86
N ILE A 95 13.32 12.24 -5.76
CA ILE A 95 12.69 12.89 -4.61
C ILE A 95 12.11 14.27 -4.94
N ASP A 96 12.78 15.02 -5.78
CA ASP A 96 12.35 16.32 -6.28
C ASP A 96 11.07 16.23 -7.11
N VAL A 97 10.96 15.22 -7.98
CA VAL A 97 9.77 14.93 -8.78
C VAL A 97 8.60 14.55 -7.87
N ARG A 98 8.84 13.71 -6.84
CA ARG A 98 7.82 13.30 -5.86
C ARG A 98 7.30 14.49 -5.06
N ILE A 99 8.20 15.35 -4.58
CA ILE A 99 7.86 16.58 -3.86
C ILE A 99 7.03 17.50 -4.77
N ALA A 100 7.50 17.78 -5.98
CA ALA A 100 6.80 18.66 -6.91
C ALA A 100 5.37 18.17 -7.18
N ARG A 101 5.19 16.89 -7.52
CA ARG A 101 3.88 16.30 -7.80
C ARG A 101 2.93 16.35 -6.59
N THR A 102 3.46 16.12 -5.40
CA THR A 102 2.63 16.08 -4.18
C THR A 102 2.28 17.49 -3.70
N CYS A 103 3.22 18.43 -3.77
CA CYS A 103 2.98 19.83 -3.40
C CYS A 103 1.92 20.50 -4.30
N CYS A 104 1.87 20.16 -5.57
CA CYS A 104 0.81 20.63 -6.48
C CYS A 104 -0.60 20.21 -6.03
N VAL A 105 -0.72 19.08 -5.34
CA VAL A 105 -2.02 18.52 -4.92
C VAL A 105 -2.37 18.94 -3.49
N THR A 106 -1.41 18.98 -2.58
CA THR A 106 -1.66 19.14 -1.13
C THR A 106 -1.26 20.49 -0.56
N GLY A 107 -0.39 21.23 -1.24
CA GLY A 107 0.10 22.54 -0.78
C GLY A 107 1.06 22.52 0.43
N PHE A 108 1.29 21.37 1.07
CA PHE A 108 2.07 21.22 2.30
C PHE A 108 3.42 20.55 2.08
N GLY A 109 4.41 21.32 1.61
CA GLY A 109 5.75 20.79 1.29
C GLY A 109 6.49 20.16 2.48
N GLU A 110 6.31 20.69 3.69
CA GLU A 110 7.00 20.17 4.88
C GLU A 110 6.42 18.84 5.37
N GLU A 111 5.10 18.67 5.34
CA GLU A 111 4.45 17.41 5.65
C GLU A 111 4.84 16.32 4.66
N VAL A 112 4.96 16.65 3.39
CA VAL A 112 5.43 15.74 2.33
C VAL A 112 6.86 15.28 2.62
N ARG A 113 7.76 16.18 2.98
CA ARG A 113 9.14 15.82 3.35
C ARG A 113 9.21 14.90 4.56
N ARG A 114 8.41 15.16 5.60
CA ARG A 114 8.31 14.28 6.78
C ARG A 114 7.85 12.87 6.41
N ARG A 115 6.86 12.76 5.53
CA ARG A 115 6.39 11.45 5.02
C ARG A 115 7.45 10.72 4.22
N ILE A 116 8.20 11.44 3.39
CA ILE A 116 9.30 10.86 2.61
C ILE A 116 10.41 10.36 3.53
N ALA A 117 10.74 11.10 4.59
CA ALA A 117 11.81 10.74 5.53
C ALA A 117 11.55 9.43 6.30
N VAL A 118 10.30 9.00 6.44
CA VAL A 118 9.94 7.71 7.09
C VAL A 118 9.69 6.57 6.09
N GLN A 119 9.80 6.85 4.79
CA GLN A 119 9.72 5.82 3.76
C GLN A 119 11.09 5.16 3.55
N LEU A 120 11.06 3.95 3.02
CA LEU A 120 12.28 3.30 2.59
C LEU A 120 12.99 4.13 1.51
N ASP A 121 14.29 4.16 1.58
CA ASP A 121 15.15 4.68 0.55
C ASP A 121 14.91 3.99 -0.81
N GLU A 122 15.08 4.73 -1.90
CA GLU A 122 14.86 4.24 -3.26
C GLU A 122 15.77 3.05 -3.58
N GLU A 123 17.01 3.08 -3.12
CA GLU A 123 17.97 2.00 -3.33
C GLU A 123 17.52 0.72 -2.61
N GLU A 124 17.04 0.84 -1.39
CA GLU A 124 16.51 -0.26 -0.61
C GLU A 124 15.21 -0.81 -1.23
N LEU A 125 14.34 0.04 -1.76
CA LEU A 125 13.16 -0.37 -2.51
C LEU A 125 13.54 -1.21 -3.73
N ARG A 126 14.50 -0.74 -4.53
CA ARG A 126 15.00 -1.44 -5.71
C ARG A 126 15.60 -2.80 -5.36
N ARG A 127 16.34 -2.87 -4.25
CA ARG A 127 16.97 -4.12 -3.79
C ARG A 127 15.94 -5.15 -3.32
N ARG A 128 14.84 -4.71 -2.76
CA ARG A 128 13.78 -5.60 -2.22
C ARG A 128 12.76 -6.03 -3.26
N ALA A 129 12.53 -5.25 -4.28
CA ALA A 129 11.54 -5.56 -5.31
C ALA A 129 12.11 -6.51 -6.37
N ASP A 130 11.24 -7.34 -6.94
CA ASP A 130 11.60 -8.20 -8.07
C ASP A 130 11.75 -7.37 -9.35
N TYR A 131 10.95 -6.30 -9.48
CA TYR A 131 10.98 -5.36 -10.60
C TYR A 131 10.91 -3.93 -10.11
N THR A 132 11.48 -3.01 -10.88
CA THR A 132 11.40 -1.57 -10.61
C THR A 132 10.97 -0.81 -11.85
N LEU A 133 9.97 0.06 -11.67
CA LEU A 133 9.52 1.03 -12.67
C LEU A 133 9.90 2.43 -12.20
N VAL A 134 10.52 3.23 -13.08
CA VAL A 134 10.92 4.60 -12.77
C VAL A 134 9.90 5.56 -13.39
N ASN A 135 9.11 6.22 -12.57
CA ASN A 135 8.05 7.12 -12.98
C ASN A 135 8.55 8.58 -13.05
N ILE A 136 9.30 8.93 -14.09
CA ILE A 136 9.75 10.30 -14.36
C ILE A 136 8.87 10.94 -15.43
N ASN A 137 8.78 10.34 -16.59
CA ASN A 137 7.91 10.78 -17.68
C ASN A 137 6.98 9.67 -18.15
N LEU A 138 5.85 10.06 -18.73
CA LEU A 138 4.80 9.11 -19.07
C LEU A 138 5.20 8.17 -20.21
N GLY A 139 5.88 8.67 -21.21
CA GLY A 139 6.25 7.86 -22.40
C GLY A 139 7.25 6.73 -22.06
N GLU A 140 8.26 7.05 -21.25
CA GLU A 140 9.21 6.03 -20.79
C GLU A 140 8.52 5.01 -19.87
N LEU A 141 7.64 5.49 -18.98
CA LEU A 141 6.88 4.61 -18.08
C LEU A 141 5.96 3.65 -18.86
N GLU A 142 5.26 4.13 -19.87
CA GLU A 142 4.41 3.31 -20.74
C GLU A 142 5.22 2.21 -21.45
N TYR A 143 6.39 2.55 -21.96
CA TYR A 143 7.29 1.58 -22.59
C TYR A 143 7.75 0.51 -21.59
N GLU A 144 8.22 0.92 -20.40
CA GLU A 144 8.66 -0.02 -19.36
C GLU A 144 7.51 -0.90 -18.84
N VAL A 145 6.31 -0.34 -18.69
CA VAL A 145 5.11 -1.10 -18.32
C VAL A 145 4.77 -2.13 -19.38
N ALA A 146 4.78 -1.78 -20.67
CA ALA A 146 4.50 -2.72 -21.75
C ALA A 146 5.54 -3.85 -21.81
N ARG A 147 6.81 -3.52 -21.59
CA ARG A 147 7.89 -4.50 -21.49
C ARG A 147 7.70 -5.45 -20.32
N LEU A 148 7.35 -4.91 -19.16
CA LEU A 148 7.11 -5.67 -17.94
C LEU A 148 5.86 -6.56 -18.09
N ASP A 149 4.76 -6.05 -18.65
CA ASP A 149 3.53 -6.83 -18.90
C ASP A 149 3.82 -8.07 -19.74
N LYS A 150 4.60 -7.93 -20.82
CA LYS A 150 5.01 -9.07 -21.64
C LYS A 150 5.80 -10.10 -20.85
N LEU A 151 6.78 -9.67 -20.06
CA LEU A 151 7.62 -10.54 -19.25
C LEU A 151 6.81 -11.28 -18.20
N LEU A 152 5.88 -10.59 -17.53
CA LEU A 152 5.02 -11.19 -16.52
C LEU A 152 4.02 -12.19 -17.09
N ARG A 153 3.52 -11.97 -18.30
CA ARG A 153 2.65 -12.95 -18.99
C ARG A 153 3.41 -14.24 -19.32
N ASP A 154 4.69 -14.14 -19.66
CA ASP A 154 5.54 -15.29 -19.94
C ASP A 154 5.86 -16.09 -18.65
N GLU A 155 6.07 -15.40 -17.52
CA GLU A 155 6.33 -16.03 -16.21
C GLU A 155 5.07 -16.62 -15.55
N LYS A 156 3.87 -16.16 -15.95
CA LYS A 156 2.56 -16.60 -15.42
C LYS A 156 2.40 -16.52 -13.89
N PRO A 157 2.94 -15.51 -13.21
CA PRO A 157 2.62 -15.30 -11.80
C PRO A 157 1.14 -14.89 -11.64
N LYS A 158 0.55 -15.20 -10.49
CA LYS A 158 -0.89 -14.96 -10.25
C LYS A 158 -1.16 -13.68 -9.49
N THR A 159 -0.24 -13.28 -8.61
CA THR A 159 -0.45 -12.17 -7.67
C THR A 159 0.75 -11.25 -7.62
N PHE A 160 0.50 -9.94 -7.74
CA PHE A 160 1.52 -8.88 -7.71
C PHE A 160 1.26 -7.89 -6.59
N CYS A 161 2.34 -7.36 -6.02
CA CYS A 161 2.29 -6.19 -5.15
C CYS A 161 2.99 -5.00 -5.82
N LEU A 162 2.27 -3.89 -5.99
CA LEU A 162 2.79 -2.59 -6.40
C LEU A 162 3.12 -1.76 -5.15
N ILE A 163 4.34 -1.28 -5.07
CA ILE A 163 4.87 -0.54 -3.94
C ILE A 163 5.44 0.80 -4.39
#